data_af8b3366e06452e8657091f6a0902363
#
_entry.id   af8b3366e06452e8657091f6a0902363
#
_cell.length_a   1.000
_cell.length_b   1.000
_cell.length_c   1.000
_cell.angle_alpha   90.00
_cell.angle_beta   90.00
_cell.angle_gamma   90.00
#
_symmetry.space_group_name_H-M   'P 1'
#
loop_
_entity.id
_entity.type
_entity.pdbx_description
1 polymer ?
#
loop_
_entity_poly.entity_id
_entity_poly.type
_entity_poly.pdbx_seq_one_letter_code
_entity_poly.pdbx_strand_id
1 'polypeptide(L)'
;MFHRSRHYTLGMASILMACTLSAAHASAESYPDGNLTFLVAASAGGGTDNFARTLQPMLEDRLDTRVTVINLPTASGAIAHQRTANSAPDGRTLDFASTTLITSMAAGQNPTGLDQLTPVARLQSDVMALVVNPDKYEDLDAFLQHARNNPGKVVIGGTAAASPDKMAFLAFRDASGLDLNFVPYDQEGSTAANVLSGNIDGMFNEISSIVGYMESGKMKPILVFAEEPLPGFPDIPTTVEQGWDLTNGNERGVFVSAKTPPETVETIESALHDIYQSDQYQDYAERVHLAYRDGWLGSNAYRQQLEKDLEQYKRLLEQQ
;
A
#
# COMPACT_ATOMS: atom_id res chain seq x y z
N MET A 1 101.27 -29.97 24.61
CA MET A 1 100.06 -30.78 24.32
C MET A 1 98.87 -30.14 24.95
N PHE A 2 98.22 -29.22 24.27
CA PHE A 2 97.03 -28.55 24.77
C PHE A 2 96.03 -28.48 23.69
N HIS A 3 94.91 -29.16 23.89
CA HIS A 3 93.73 -29.15 23.05
C HIS A 3 92.87 -27.92 23.41
N ARG A 4 92.64 -27.02 22.47
CA ARG A 4 91.74 -25.96 22.61
C ARG A 4 90.44 -26.28 21.84
N SER A 5 89.35 -26.57 22.55
CA SER A 5 88.03 -26.71 22.03
C SER A 5 87.40 -25.29 21.79
N ARG A 6 87.00 -25.03 20.57
CA ARG A 6 86.23 -23.84 20.16
C ARG A 6 84.74 -24.16 20.25
N HIS A 7 84.03 -23.45 21.15
CA HIS A 7 82.58 -23.46 21.18
C HIS A 7 82.07 -22.54 20.09
N TYR A 8 81.24 -23.02 19.19
CA TYR A 8 80.45 -22.22 18.27
C TYR A 8 79.07 -22.02 18.88
N THR A 9 78.76 -20.83 19.28
CA THR A 9 77.44 -20.39 19.66
C THR A 9 76.67 -20.15 18.41
N LEU A 10 75.66 -20.99 18.11
CA LEU A 10 74.61 -20.74 17.09
C LEU A 10 73.64 -19.72 17.64
N GLY A 11 73.64 -18.54 17.07
CA GLY A 11 72.58 -17.54 17.27
C GLY A 11 71.36 -17.95 16.48
N MET A 12 70.29 -18.34 17.18
CA MET A 12 68.96 -18.60 16.62
C MET A 12 68.23 -17.24 16.44
N ALA A 13 68.21 -16.71 15.21
CA ALA A 13 67.42 -15.55 14.84
C ALA A 13 65.99 -16.01 14.70
N SER A 14 65.13 -15.68 15.70
CA SER A 14 63.67 -15.83 15.64
C SER A 14 63.11 -14.76 14.73
N ILE A 15 62.73 -15.14 13.51
CA ILE A 15 61.96 -14.29 12.62
C ILE A 15 60.51 -14.33 13.13
N LEU A 16 60.07 -13.26 13.85
CA LEU A 16 58.68 -13.01 14.13
C LEU A 16 58.02 -12.56 12.83
N MET A 17 57.32 -13.47 12.16
CA MET A 17 56.41 -13.17 11.05
C MET A 17 55.11 -12.57 11.63
N ALA A 18 55.08 -11.26 11.72
CA ALA A 18 53.85 -10.54 12.04
C ALA A 18 52.85 -10.69 10.88
N CYS A 19 51.95 -11.68 10.99
CA CYS A 19 50.74 -11.72 10.16
C CYS A 19 49.86 -10.53 10.52
N THR A 20 50.04 -9.43 9.80
CA THR A 20 49.04 -8.36 9.79
C THR A 20 47.80 -8.94 9.09
N LEU A 21 46.80 -9.41 9.88
CA LEU A 21 45.43 -9.56 9.40
C LEU A 21 44.96 -8.16 9.03
N SER A 22 45.09 -7.80 7.76
CA SER A 22 44.28 -6.72 7.18
C SER A 22 42.85 -7.25 7.19
N ALA A 23 42.10 -6.88 8.25
CA ALA A 23 40.65 -6.93 8.19
C ALA A 23 40.28 -6.02 7.01
N ALA A 24 39.99 -6.62 5.86
CA ALA A 24 39.30 -5.95 4.81
C ALA A 24 37.95 -5.51 5.43
N HIS A 25 37.89 -4.25 5.83
CA HIS A 25 36.62 -3.61 6.01
C HIS A 25 35.99 -3.61 4.62
N ALA A 26 35.15 -4.60 4.33
CA ALA A 26 34.17 -4.46 3.28
C ALA A 26 33.41 -3.19 3.68
N SER A 27 33.71 -2.08 3.01
CA SER A 27 32.81 -0.94 3.01
C SER A 27 31.47 -1.53 2.63
N ALA A 28 30.53 -1.57 3.54
CA ALA A 28 29.15 -1.81 3.18
C ALA A 28 28.86 -0.80 2.07
N GLU A 29 28.69 -1.29 0.83
CA GLU A 29 28.32 -0.44 -0.28
C GLU A 29 27.09 0.35 0.19
N SER A 30 27.20 1.68 0.16
CA SER A 30 26.12 2.54 0.63
C SER A 30 24.92 2.32 -0.29
N TYR A 31 23.85 1.76 0.24
CA TYR A 31 22.58 1.66 -0.51
C TYR A 31 22.01 3.06 -0.72
N PRO A 32 21.50 3.37 -1.93
CA PRO A 32 21.56 2.55 -3.14
C PRO A 32 22.89 2.74 -3.92
N ASP A 33 23.40 1.67 -4.52
CA ASP A 33 24.48 1.75 -5.51
C ASP A 33 23.88 2.07 -6.89
N GLY A 34 23.46 3.31 -7.09
CA GLY A 34 22.90 3.82 -8.34
C GLY A 34 21.42 4.24 -8.24
N ASN A 35 20.83 4.51 -9.40
CA ASN A 35 19.47 5.06 -9.49
C ASN A 35 18.40 4.03 -9.09
N LEU A 36 17.32 4.54 -8.48
CA LEU A 36 16.14 3.75 -8.17
C LEU A 36 15.13 3.76 -9.32
N THR A 37 14.37 2.69 -9.41
CA THR A 37 13.22 2.58 -10.31
C THR A 37 11.97 2.32 -9.50
N PHE A 38 10.98 3.20 -9.60
CA PHE A 38 9.65 2.99 -9.07
C PHE A 38 8.77 2.36 -10.14
N LEU A 39 8.33 1.15 -9.90
CA LEU A 39 7.28 0.52 -10.70
C LEU A 39 5.94 0.81 -10.01
N VAL A 40 5.08 1.54 -10.69
CA VAL A 40 3.78 1.93 -10.15
C VAL A 40 2.70 1.04 -10.76
N ALA A 41 2.05 0.23 -9.94
CA ALA A 41 1.02 -0.73 -10.35
C ALA A 41 -0.34 -0.05 -10.66
N ALA A 42 -0.29 1.18 -11.21
CA ALA A 42 -1.48 1.98 -11.51
C ALA A 42 -1.23 2.93 -12.69
N SER A 43 -2.30 3.47 -13.24
CA SER A 43 -2.24 4.50 -14.27
C SER A 43 -1.68 5.82 -13.71
N ALA A 44 -1.03 6.58 -14.58
CA ALA A 44 -0.55 7.92 -14.24
C ALA A 44 -1.71 8.82 -13.77
N GLY A 45 -1.50 9.58 -12.70
CA GLY A 45 -2.49 10.46 -12.07
C GLY A 45 -3.49 9.74 -11.15
N GLY A 46 -3.43 8.41 -11.02
CA GLY A 46 -4.21 7.66 -10.03
C GLY A 46 -3.61 7.76 -8.62
N GLY A 47 -4.35 7.29 -7.61
CA GLY A 47 -3.94 7.40 -6.19
C GLY A 47 -2.57 6.79 -5.89
N THR A 48 -2.24 5.62 -6.46
CA THR A 48 -0.93 4.97 -6.28
C THR A 48 0.19 5.73 -7.02
N ASP A 49 -0.09 6.36 -8.17
CA ASP A 49 0.89 7.20 -8.87
C ASP A 49 1.16 8.49 -8.08
N ASN A 50 0.12 9.12 -7.54
CA ASN A 50 0.25 10.29 -6.67
C ASN A 50 1.08 9.94 -5.42
N PHE A 51 0.84 8.79 -4.81
CA PHE A 51 1.62 8.28 -3.70
C PHE A 51 3.11 8.13 -4.07
N ALA A 52 3.42 7.46 -5.17
CA ALA A 52 4.79 7.26 -5.63
C ALA A 52 5.49 8.60 -5.94
N ARG A 53 4.80 9.53 -6.62
CA ARG A 53 5.36 10.85 -6.96
C ARG A 53 5.51 11.77 -5.76
N THR A 54 4.71 11.61 -4.72
CA THR A 54 4.90 12.31 -3.45
C THR A 54 6.18 11.83 -2.75
N LEU A 55 6.44 10.52 -2.74
CA LEU A 55 7.64 9.95 -2.12
C LEU A 55 8.91 10.11 -2.97
N GLN A 56 8.78 10.25 -4.30
CA GLN A 56 9.92 10.35 -5.21
C GLN A 56 10.95 11.40 -4.77
N PRO A 57 10.63 12.70 -4.65
CA PRO A 57 11.62 13.72 -4.27
C PRO A 57 12.14 13.50 -2.84
N MET A 58 11.32 13.00 -1.92
CA MET A 58 11.72 12.74 -0.55
C MET A 58 12.75 11.61 -0.45
N LEU A 59 12.58 10.53 -1.26
CA LEU A 59 13.56 9.45 -1.34
C LEU A 59 14.81 9.84 -2.11
N GLU A 60 14.71 10.66 -3.16
CA GLU A 60 15.87 11.22 -3.86
C GLU A 60 16.76 12.02 -2.90
N ASP A 61 16.14 12.88 -2.09
CA ASP A 61 16.88 13.71 -1.11
C ASP A 61 17.42 12.85 0.04
N ARG A 62 16.64 11.89 0.54
CA ARG A 62 17.01 11.06 1.71
C ARG A 62 18.13 10.08 1.41
N LEU A 63 18.18 9.54 0.18
CA LEU A 63 19.14 8.51 -0.24
C LEU A 63 20.22 9.04 -1.20
N ASP A 64 20.25 10.34 -1.47
CA ASP A 64 21.18 11.00 -2.42
C ASP A 64 21.24 10.25 -3.78
N THR A 65 20.07 10.00 -4.37
CA THR A 65 19.94 9.21 -5.59
C THR A 65 18.96 9.86 -6.57
N ARG A 66 18.77 9.24 -7.73
CA ARG A 66 17.76 9.61 -8.72
C ARG A 66 16.72 8.51 -8.83
N VAL A 67 15.47 8.90 -9.05
CA VAL A 67 14.35 7.99 -9.18
C VAL A 67 13.70 8.11 -10.56
N THR A 68 13.49 6.98 -11.22
CA THR A 68 12.68 6.90 -12.44
C THR A 68 11.35 6.26 -12.12
N VAL A 69 10.23 6.92 -12.42
CA VAL A 69 8.88 6.40 -12.21
C VAL A 69 8.33 5.79 -13.50
N ILE A 70 7.86 4.55 -13.44
CA ILE A 70 7.29 3.80 -14.57
C ILE A 70 5.92 3.26 -14.17
N ASN A 71 4.86 3.73 -14.82
CA ASN A 71 3.50 3.24 -14.60
C ASN A 71 3.23 1.96 -15.42
N LEU A 72 2.73 0.92 -14.75
CA LEU A 72 2.42 -0.39 -15.31
C LEU A 72 1.03 -0.86 -14.84
N PRO A 73 -0.06 -0.23 -15.33
CA PRO A 73 -1.42 -0.48 -14.83
C PRO A 73 -2.03 -1.79 -15.33
N THR A 74 -1.42 -2.43 -16.32
CA THR A 74 -2.00 -3.60 -17.03
C THR A 74 -2.27 -4.76 -16.08
N ALA A 75 -3.41 -5.42 -16.26
CA ALA A 75 -3.88 -6.55 -15.46
C ALA A 75 -3.87 -6.25 -13.95
N SER A 76 -4.46 -5.12 -13.56
CA SER A 76 -4.50 -4.67 -12.16
C SER A 76 -3.11 -4.55 -11.51
N GLY A 77 -2.10 -4.12 -12.29
CA GLY A 77 -0.72 -3.96 -11.83
C GLY A 77 0.12 -5.23 -11.84
N ALA A 78 -0.42 -6.39 -12.24
CA ALA A 78 0.31 -7.66 -12.21
C ALA A 78 1.66 -7.63 -12.94
N ILE A 79 1.79 -6.80 -13.99
CA ILE A 79 3.06 -6.63 -14.71
C ILE A 79 4.11 -5.93 -13.83
N ALA A 80 3.73 -4.94 -13.02
CA ALA A 80 4.64 -4.29 -12.08
C ALA A 80 5.15 -5.31 -11.05
N HIS A 81 4.23 -6.03 -10.41
CA HIS A 81 4.53 -7.05 -9.40
C HIS A 81 5.46 -8.15 -9.94
N GLN A 82 5.16 -8.67 -11.15
CA GLN A 82 5.99 -9.69 -11.78
C GLN A 82 7.41 -9.16 -12.10
N ARG A 83 7.53 -7.91 -12.59
CA ARG A 83 8.84 -7.29 -12.86
C ARG A 83 9.64 -7.12 -11.58
N THR A 84 9.00 -6.70 -10.48
CA THR A 84 9.64 -6.58 -9.17
C THR A 84 10.10 -7.93 -8.64
N ALA A 85 9.25 -8.95 -8.66
CA ALA A 85 9.59 -10.30 -8.22
C ALA A 85 10.81 -10.88 -8.97
N ASN A 86 10.99 -10.49 -10.24
CA ASN A 86 12.09 -10.95 -11.08
C ASN A 86 13.24 -9.95 -11.24
N SER A 87 13.22 -8.83 -10.51
CA SER A 87 14.30 -7.84 -10.54
C SER A 87 15.57 -8.36 -9.85
N ALA A 88 16.67 -7.64 -10.05
CA ALA A 88 17.90 -7.88 -9.29
C ALA A 88 17.64 -7.70 -7.80
N PRO A 89 18.25 -8.52 -6.92
CA PRO A 89 18.02 -8.46 -5.48
C PRO A 89 18.80 -7.33 -4.78
N ASP A 90 19.01 -6.23 -5.46
CA ASP A 90 19.79 -5.08 -5.00
C ASP A 90 18.92 -3.98 -4.35
N GLY A 91 17.60 -4.19 -4.29
CA GLY A 91 16.66 -3.23 -3.71
C GLY A 91 16.40 -1.98 -4.55
N ARG A 92 16.97 -1.85 -5.76
CA ARG A 92 16.82 -0.64 -6.58
C ARG A 92 15.50 -0.58 -7.38
N THR A 93 14.76 -1.68 -7.42
CA THR A 93 13.41 -1.72 -8.00
C THR A 93 12.39 -1.75 -6.88
N LEU A 94 11.66 -0.65 -6.70
CA LEU A 94 10.60 -0.50 -5.70
C LEU A 94 9.24 -0.55 -6.40
N ASP A 95 8.36 -1.44 -5.96
CA ASP A 95 7.00 -1.58 -6.47
C ASP A 95 6.03 -0.82 -5.56
N PHE A 96 5.31 0.11 -6.14
CA PHE A 96 4.28 0.90 -5.49
C PHE A 96 2.92 0.29 -5.79
N ALA A 97 2.32 -0.31 -4.78
CA ALA A 97 1.06 -1.02 -4.90
C ALA A 97 0.01 -0.54 -3.90
N SER A 98 -1.25 -0.76 -4.24
CA SER A 98 -2.38 -0.57 -3.33
C SER A 98 -2.99 -1.92 -2.93
N THR A 99 -4.08 -1.88 -2.16
CA THR A 99 -4.89 -3.07 -1.82
C THR A 99 -5.27 -3.89 -3.06
N THR A 100 -5.24 -3.30 -4.27
CA THR A 100 -5.46 -4.03 -5.55
C THR A 100 -4.50 -5.20 -5.74
N LEU A 101 -3.27 -5.14 -5.20
CA LEU A 101 -2.34 -6.27 -5.20
C LEU A 101 -3.01 -7.51 -4.58
N ILE A 102 -3.54 -7.37 -3.37
CA ILE A 102 -4.12 -8.49 -2.60
C ILE A 102 -5.47 -8.91 -3.16
N THR A 103 -6.32 -7.97 -3.59
CA THR A 103 -7.62 -8.31 -4.16
C THR A 103 -7.48 -9.05 -5.49
N SER A 104 -6.51 -8.67 -6.34
CA SER A 104 -6.22 -9.39 -7.58
C SER A 104 -5.59 -10.77 -7.36
N MET A 105 -4.79 -10.94 -6.31
CA MET A 105 -4.28 -12.25 -5.87
C MET A 105 -5.43 -13.13 -5.37
N ALA A 106 -6.32 -12.60 -4.53
CA ALA A 106 -7.48 -13.34 -4.02
C ALA A 106 -8.41 -13.81 -5.15
N ALA A 107 -8.57 -12.98 -6.18
CA ALA A 107 -9.37 -13.30 -7.37
C ALA A 107 -8.65 -14.24 -8.37
N GLY A 108 -7.41 -14.66 -8.10
CA GLY A 108 -6.63 -15.51 -9.01
C GLY A 108 -6.19 -14.79 -10.30
N GLN A 109 -6.24 -13.45 -10.34
CA GLN A 109 -5.91 -12.64 -11.52
C GLN A 109 -4.44 -12.20 -11.53
N ASN A 110 -3.74 -12.31 -10.39
CA ASN A 110 -2.33 -11.97 -10.27
C ASN A 110 -1.49 -13.25 -10.13
N PRO A 111 -0.60 -13.55 -11.08
CA PRO A 111 0.25 -14.73 -11.02
C PRO A 111 1.40 -14.62 -10.00
N THR A 112 1.68 -13.41 -9.51
CA THR A 112 2.75 -13.17 -8.53
C THR A 112 2.17 -13.39 -7.13
N GLY A 113 2.73 -14.33 -6.36
CA GLY A 113 2.34 -14.58 -4.98
C GLY A 113 3.04 -13.63 -3.99
N LEU A 114 2.48 -13.53 -2.77
CA LEU A 114 3.11 -12.75 -1.68
C LEU A 114 4.49 -13.30 -1.28
N ASP A 115 4.75 -14.57 -1.50
CA ASP A 115 6.05 -15.23 -1.28
C ASP A 115 7.14 -14.74 -2.23
N GLN A 116 6.78 -14.12 -3.35
CA GLN A 116 7.71 -13.58 -4.35
C GLN A 116 8.05 -12.10 -4.13
N LEU A 117 7.34 -11.44 -3.22
CA LEU A 117 7.51 -10.03 -2.88
C LEU A 117 7.79 -9.86 -1.39
N THR A 118 8.67 -8.93 -1.05
CA THR A 118 8.86 -8.47 0.33
C THR A 118 8.21 -7.10 0.49
N PRO A 119 7.16 -6.97 1.32
CA PRO A 119 6.65 -5.66 1.70
C PRO A 119 7.73 -4.94 2.51
N VAL A 120 8.02 -3.70 2.15
CA VAL A 120 8.98 -2.86 2.88
C VAL A 120 8.26 -2.03 3.94
N ALA A 121 7.23 -1.30 3.51
CA ALA A 121 6.39 -0.54 4.41
C ALA A 121 5.04 -0.21 3.78
N ARG A 122 4.01 -0.08 4.62
CA ARG A 122 2.78 0.65 4.30
C ARG A 122 2.92 2.08 4.80
N LEU A 123 2.55 3.06 3.99
CA LEU A 123 2.59 4.47 4.39
C LEU A 123 1.20 5.14 4.33
N GLN A 124 0.23 4.50 3.67
CA GLN A 124 -1.13 5.01 3.59
C GLN A 124 -2.14 3.92 3.95
N SER A 125 -3.13 4.30 4.75
CA SER A 125 -4.33 3.51 5.04
C SER A 125 -5.52 4.45 4.91
N ASP A 126 -6.08 4.54 3.71
CA ASP A 126 -7.19 5.46 3.41
C ASP A 126 -8.52 4.88 3.86
N VAL A 127 -9.41 5.74 4.34
CA VAL A 127 -10.71 5.32 4.84
C VAL A 127 -11.68 5.12 3.69
N MET A 128 -12.25 3.92 3.60
CA MET A 128 -13.33 3.61 2.64
C MET A 128 -14.64 4.21 3.11
N ALA A 129 -15.42 4.75 2.18
CA ALA A 129 -16.74 5.32 2.44
C ALA A 129 -17.78 4.84 1.43
N LEU A 130 -19.04 4.73 1.86
CA LEU A 130 -20.19 4.71 0.96
C LEU A 130 -20.55 6.16 0.61
N VAL A 131 -20.41 6.48 -0.66
CA VAL A 131 -20.57 7.83 -1.20
C VAL A 131 -21.77 7.89 -2.11
N VAL A 132 -22.61 8.91 -1.93
CA VAL A 132 -23.86 9.10 -2.69
C VAL A 132 -24.00 10.52 -3.24
N ASN A 133 -24.93 10.70 -4.15
CA ASN A 133 -25.44 12.02 -4.50
C ASN A 133 -26.38 12.52 -3.38
N PRO A 134 -26.11 13.67 -2.71
CA PRO A 134 -26.93 14.18 -1.61
C PRO A 134 -28.35 14.55 -2.03
N ASP A 135 -28.59 14.85 -3.30
CA ASP A 135 -29.95 15.09 -3.84
C ASP A 135 -30.80 13.81 -3.88
N LYS A 136 -30.16 12.62 -3.84
CA LYS A 136 -30.84 11.32 -3.86
C LYS A 136 -31.02 10.73 -2.47
N TYR A 137 -29.98 10.82 -1.64
CA TYR A 137 -29.97 10.30 -0.28
C TYR A 137 -29.38 11.32 0.68
N GLU A 138 -30.17 11.74 1.65
CA GLU A 138 -29.75 12.72 2.66
C GLU A 138 -28.74 12.14 3.63
N ASP A 139 -28.91 10.88 4.02
CA ASP A 139 -28.09 10.17 5.02
C ASP A 139 -28.12 8.65 4.82
N LEU A 140 -27.45 7.93 5.74
CA LEU A 140 -27.40 6.48 5.74
C LEU A 140 -28.78 5.85 5.94
N ASP A 141 -29.61 6.40 6.83
CA ASP A 141 -30.93 5.85 7.14
C ASP A 141 -31.85 5.91 5.92
N ALA A 142 -31.85 7.02 5.19
CA ALA A 142 -32.59 7.17 3.93
C ALA A 142 -32.13 6.14 2.89
N PHE A 143 -30.82 5.92 2.75
CA PHE A 143 -30.27 4.91 1.85
C PHE A 143 -30.67 3.50 2.26
N LEU A 144 -30.51 3.13 3.54
CA LEU A 144 -30.85 1.80 4.06
C LEU A 144 -32.37 1.51 3.92
N GLN A 145 -33.21 2.50 4.20
CA GLN A 145 -34.66 2.38 4.05
C GLN A 145 -35.03 2.15 2.57
N HIS A 146 -34.41 2.91 1.66
CA HIS A 146 -34.64 2.74 0.22
C HIS A 146 -34.20 1.34 -0.24
N ALA A 147 -33.03 0.88 0.17
CA ALA A 147 -32.50 -0.43 -0.20
C ALA A 147 -33.39 -1.58 0.31
N ARG A 148 -33.87 -1.53 1.56
CA ARG A 148 -34.81 -2.51 2.13
C ARG A 148 -36.14 -2.59 1.39
N ASN A 149 -36.64 -1.43 0.94
CA ASN A 149 -37.92 -1.34 0.22
C ASN A 149 -37.79 -1.71 -1.28
N ASN A 150 -36.57 -1.80 -1.80
CA ASN A 150 -36.29 -2.07 -3.21
C ASN A 150 -35.21 -3.15 -3.38
N PRO A 151 -35.44 -4.39 -2.90
CA PRO A 151 -34.44 -5.45 -2.97
C PRO A 151 -34.03 -5.72 -4.43
N GLY A 152 -32.73 -5.86 -4.66
CA GLY A 152 -32.14 -6.10 -5.97
C GLY A 152 -32.23 -4.96 -6.97
N LYS A 153 -32.62 -3.72 -6.54
CA LYS A 153 -32.70 -2.55 -7.44
C LYS A 153 -31.64 -1.51 -7.19
N VAL A 154 -31.08 -1.46 -5.98
CA VAL A 154 -30.03 -0.50 -5.65
C VAL A 154 -28.73 -0.94 -6.29
N VAL A 155 -28.08 -0.01 -7.00
CA VAL A 155 -26.86 -0.25 -7.78
C VAL A 155 -25.72 0.56 -7.17
N ILE A 156 -24.66 -0.14 -6.77
CA ILE A 156 -23.43 0.47 -6.27
C ILE A 156 -22.34 0.28 -7.35
N GLY A 157 -21.67 1.37 -7.67
CA GLY A 157 -20.54 1.35 -8.60
C GLY A 157 -19.20 1.21 -7.90
N GLY A 158 -18.20 0.78 -8.63
CA GLY A 158 -16.80 0.76 -8.22
C GLY A 158 -15.89 0.49 -9.41
N THR A 159 -14.57 0.51 -9.17
CA THR A 159 -13.57 0.24 -10.21
C THR A 159 -13.28 -1.26 -10.27
N ALA A 160 -13.29 -1.85 -11.45
CA ALA A 160 -12.94 -3.25 -11.71
C ALA A 160 -13.69 -4.32 -10.88
N ALA A 161 -13.61 -5.56 -11.33
CA ALA A 161 -14.28 -6.71 -10.68
C ALA A 161 -13.51 -7.23 -9.44
N ALA A 162 -12.22 -6.92 -9.32
CA ALA A 162 -11.36 -7.28 -8.18
C ALA A 162 -10.63 -6.02 -7.68
N SER A 163 -11.39 -5.13 -7.05
CA SER A 163 -10.91 -3.85 -6.52
C SER A 163 -11.22 -3.72 -5.02
N PRO A 164 -10.58 -2.80 -4.29
CA PRO A 164 -10.95 -2.46 -2.93
C PRO A 164 -12.43 -2.09 -2.79
N ASP A 165 -12.98 -1.34 -3.75
CA ASP A 165 -14.39 -0.94 -3.81
C ASP A 165 -15.33 -2.15 -3.87
N LYS A 166 -14.97 -3.16 -4.69
CA LYS A 166 -15.75 -4.41 -4.77
C LYS A 166 -15.68 -5.18 -3.47
N MET A 167 -14.51 -5.22 -2.82
CA MET A 167 -14.38 -5.89 -1.51
C MET A 167 -15.17 -5.16 -0.43
N ALA A 168 -15.15 -3.83 -0.41
CA ALA A 168 -15.98 -3.03 0.48
C ALA A 168 -17.47 -3.27 0.23
N PHE A 169 -17.91 -3.30 -1.03
CA PHE A 169 -19.27 -3.63 -1.42
C PHE A 169 -19.71 -5.01 -0.89
N LEU A 170 -18.90 -6.04 -1.11
CA LEU A 170 -19.21 -7.40 -0.67
C LEU A 170 -19.32 -7.49 0.85
N ALA A 171 -18.35 -6.92 1.57
CA ALA A 171 -18.35 -6.88 3.02
C ALA A 171 -19.56 -6.12 3.58
N PHE A 172 -19.90 -4.97 3.00
CA PHE A 172 -21.07 -4.19 3.37
C PHE A 172 -22.39 -4.95 3.10
N ARG A 173 -22.53 -5.53 1.91
CA ARG A 173 -23.71 -6.32 1.54
C ARG A 173 -23.95 -7.46 2.52
N ASP A 174 -22.89 -8.21 2.82
CA ASP A 174 -22.99 -9.37 3.73
C ASP A 174 -23.31 -8.94 5.17
N ALA A 175 -22.66 -7.86 5.68
CA ALA A 175 -22.90 -7.34 7.03
C ALA A 175 -24.28 -6.71 7.19
N SER A 176 -24.76 -5.98 6.19
CA SER A 176 -26.06 -5.30 6.22
C SER A 176 -27.24 -6.19 5.89
N GLY A 177 -26.99 -7.34 5.23
CA GLY A 177 -28.02 -8.24 4.73
C GLY A 177 -28.88 -7.66 3.60
N LEU A 178 -28.44 -6.59 2.95
CA LEU A 178 -29.15 -5.93 1.86
C LEU A 178 -28.94 -6.66 0.52
N ASP A 179 -29.99 -6.71 -0.28
CA ASP A 179 -29.93 -7.21 -1.66
C ASP A 179 -29.57 -6.05 -2.60
N LEU A 180 -28.28 -5.96 -2.96
CA LEU A 180 -27.68 -4.88 -3.74
C LEU A 180 -26.95 -5.43 -4.97
N ASN A 181 -26.88 -4.62 -6.03
CA ASN A 181 -26.14 -4.94 -7.25
C ASN A 181 -24.83 -4.13 -7.31
N PHE A 182 -23.78 -4.73 -7.86
CA PHE A 182 -22.51 -4.06 -8.14
C PHE A 182 -22.27 -3.94 -9.65
N VAL A 183 -21.89 -2.73 -10.08
CA VAL A 183 -21.51 -2.47 -11.47
C VAL A 183 -20.06 -1.97 -11.51
N PRO A 184 -19.14 -2.75 -12.13
CA PRO A 184 -17.77 -2.31 -12.30
C PRO A 184 -17.66 -1.30 -13.46
N TYR A 185 -16.83 -0.28 -13.27
CA TYR A 185 -16.44 0.70 -14.28
C TYR A 185 -14.93 0.62 -14.51
N ASP A 186 -14.48 0.98 -15.72
CA ASP A 186 -13.05 0.93 -16.06
C ASP A 186 -12.23 2.01 -15.36
N GLN A 187 -12.87 3.09 -14.93
CA GLN A 187 -12.21 4.25 -14.31
C GLN A 187 -13.09 4.85 -13.21
N GLU A 188 -12.44 5.34 -12.16
CA GLU A 188 -13.08 6.03 -11.03
C GLU A 188 -13.94 7.23 -11.47
N GLY A 189 -13.42 8.05 -12.39
CA GLY A 189 -14.17 9.19 -12.93
C GLY A 189 -15.47 8.80 -13.63
N SER A 190 -15.55 7.61 -14.24
CA SER A 190 -16.79 7.10 -14.83
C SER A 190 -17.79 6.70 -13.74
N THR A 191 -17.34 6.08 -12.65
CA THR A 191 -18.17 5.74 -11.49
C THR A 191 -18.75 7.01 -10.88
N ALA A 192 -17.91 8.01 -10.61
CA ALA A 192 -18.31 9.30 -10.06
C ALA A 192 -19.36 10.01 -10.93
N ALA A 193 -19.17 10.05 -12.26
CA ALA A 193 -20.11 10.65 -13.17
C ALA A 193 -21.49 9.97 -13.14
N ASN A 194 -21.55 8.64 -12.96
CA ASN A 194 -22.79 7.89 -12.86
C ASN A 194 -23.50 8.10 -11.50
N VAL A 195 -22.77 8.30 -10.41
CA VAL A 195 -23.36 8.74 -9.12
C VAL A 195 -23.94 10.14 -9.25
N LEU A 196 -23.20 11.08 -9.82
CA LEU A 196 -23.63 12.49 -9.99
C LEU A 196 -24.87 12.61 -10.87
N SER A 197 -24.98 11.81 -11.92
CA SER A 197 -26.14 11.80 -12.80
C SER A 197 -27.34 11.02 -12.26
N GLY A 198 -27.18 10.31 -11.11
CA GLY A 198 -28.21 9.47 -10.52
C GLY A 198 -28.45 8.13 -11.25
N ASN A 199 -27.61 7.76 -12.21
CA ASN A 199 -27.70 6.49 -12.93
C ASN A 199 -27.42 5.29 -12.02
N ILE A 200 -26.60 5.46 -10.98
CA ILE A 200 -26.37 4.51 -9.89
C ILE A 200 -26.64 5.17 -8.54
N ASP A 201 -26.82 4.36 -7.52
CA ASP A 201 -27.26 4.82 -6.20
C ASP A 201 -26.13 5.34 -5.34
N GLY A 202 -24.93 4.80 -5.53
CA GLY A 202 -23.75 5.20 -4.81
C GLY A 202 -22.50 4.46 -5.32
N MET A 203 -21.39 4.72 -4.66
CA MET A 203 -20.13 4.02 -4.88
C MET A 203 -19.39 3.84 -3.56
N PHE A 204 -18.55 2.84 -3.48
CA PHE A 204 -17.49 2.81 -2.47
C PHE A 204 -16.27 3.52 -3.03
N ASN A 205 -15.70 4.42 -2.24
CA ASN A 205 -14.47 5.13 -2.59
C ASN A 205 -13.75 5.64 -1.33
N GLU A 206 -12.47 5.93 -1.47
CA GLU A 206 -11.68 6.51 -0.41
C GLU A 206 -12.03 7.98 -0.19
N ILE A 207 -11.99 8.43 1.08
CA ILE A 207 -12.23 9.83 1.44
C ILE A 207 -11.24 10.75 0.71
N SER A 208 -9.96 10.40 0.64
CA SER A 208 -8.93 11.22 -0.04
C SER A 208 -9.23 11.47 -1.52
N SER A 209 -9.85 10.50 -2.19
CA SER A 209 -10.17 10.57 -3.62
C SER A 209 -11.37 11.45 -3.95
N ILE A 210 -12.26 11.70 -2.97
CA ILE A 210 -13.51 12.42 -3.19
C ILE A 210 -13.56 13.83 -2.58
N VAL A 211 -12.48 14.32 -1.99
CA VAL A 211 -12.40 15.62 -1.30
C VAL A 211 -13.00 16.75 -2.13
N GLY A 212 -12.62 16.89 -3.40
CA GLY A 212 -13.13 17.96 -4.27
C GLY A 212 -14.63 17.86 -4.56
N TYR A 213 -15.21 16.65 -4.57
CA TYR A 213 -16.65 16.46 -4.68
C TYR A 213 -17.39 16.80 -3.38
N MET A 214 -16.78 16.47 -2.23
CA MET A 214 -17.31 16.81 -0.91
C MET A 214 -17.32 18.32 -0.69
N GLU A 215 -16.21 18.99 -0.95
CA GLU A 215 -16.08 20.45 -0.82
C GLU A 215 -17.05 21.21 -1.73
N SER A 216 -17.33 20.68 -2.92
CA SER A 216 -18.30 21.26 -3.84
C SER A 216 -19.76 20.88 -3.53
N GLY A 217 -20.00 20.06 -2.50
CA GLY A 217 -21.33 19.57 -2.12
C GLY A 217 -21.98 18.63 -3.12
N LYS A 218 -21.24 18.13 -4.11
CA LYS A 218 -21.76 17.27 -5.19
C LYS A 218 -21.88 15.81 -4.80
N MET A 219 -21.05 15.37 -3.86
CA MET A 219 -21.10 14.03 -3.28
C MET A 219 -20.97 14.10 -1.77
N LYS A 220 -21.55 13.12 -1.09
CA LYS A 220 -21.54 13.02 0.37
C LYS A 220 -21.22 11.59 0.78
N PRO A 221 -20.20 11.36 1.63
CA PRO A 221 -20.06 10.09 2.32
C PRO A 221 -21.19 9.99 3.37
N ILE A 222 -21.89 8.87 3.38
CA ILE A 222 -22.98 8.60 4.33
C ILE A 222 -22.65 7.47 5.31
N LEU A 223 -21.54 6.79 5.11
CA LEU A 223 -20.99 5.75 5.97
C LEU A 223 -19.48 5.69 5.75
N VAL A 224 -18.71 5.56 6.82
CA VAL A 224 -17.25 5.33 6.74
C VAL A 224 -16.86 4.00 7.39
N PHE A 225 -15.88 3.32 6.81
CA PHE A 225 -15.34 2.07 7.33
C PHE A 225 -14.30 2.38 8.40
N ALA A 226 -14.76 2.65 9.61
CA ALA A 226 -13.93 3.07 10.72
C ALA A 226 -14.48 2.56 12.05
N GLU A 227 -13.61 2.48 13.06
CA GLU A 227 -13.97 2.15 14.43
C GLU A 227 -14.65 3.36 15.12
N GLU A 228 -14.13 4.55 14.87
CA GLU A 228 -14.56 5.81 15.47
C GLU A 228 -14.88 6.84 14.40
N PRO A 229 -15.76 7.84 14.68
CA PRO A 229 -16.06 8.94 13.78
C PRO A 229 -14.80 9.68 13.34
N LEU A 230 -14.74 10.07 12.06
CA LEU A 230 -13.57 10.74 11.52
C LEU A 230 -13.50 12.21 12.02
N PRO A 231 -12.29 12.68 12.41
CA PRO A 231 -12.08 14.10 12.68
C PRO A 231 -12.51 14.95 11.48
N GLY A 232 -13.29 15.98 11.71
CA GLY A 232 -13.86 16.82 10.64
C GLY A 232 -15.15 16.31 10.01
N PHE A 233 -15.55 15.05 10.25
CA PHE A 233 -16.82 14.46 9.79
C PHE A 233 -17.54 13.70 10.90
N PRO A 234 -17.77 14.32 12.08
CA PRO A 234 -18.34 13.62 13.25
C PRO A 234 -19.78 13.15 13.05
N ASP A 235 -20.50 13.72 12.09
CA ASP A 235 -21.88 13.37 11.79
C ASP A 235 -22.02 12.20 10.81
N ILE A 236 -20.91 11.69 10.25
CA ILE A 236 -20.97 10.54 9.36
C ILE A 236 -20.81 9.27 10.22
N PRO A 237 -21.82 8.38 10.23
CA PRO A 237 -21.76 7.16 11.02
C PRO A 237 -20.66 6.24 10.53
N THR A 238 -20.07 5.49 11.47
CA THR A 238 -19.08 4.46 11.16
C THR A 238 -19.76 3.09 11.00
N THR A 239 -19.10 2.19 10.32
CA THR A 239 -19.55 0.79 10.20
C THR A 239 -19.63 0.12 11.57
N VAL A 240 -18.69 0.40 12.49
CA VAL A 240 -18.68 -0.20 13.83
C VAL A 240 -19.84 0.34 14.68
N GLU A 241 -20.19 1.62 14.59
CA GLU A 241 -21.40 2.16 15.23
C GLU A 241 -22.69 1.50 14.74
N GLN A 242 -22.70 1.02 13.49
CA GLN A 242 -23.83 0.26 12.92
C GLN A 242 -23.82 -1.23 13.33
N GLY A 243 -22.83 -1.67 14.11
CA GLY A 243 -22.66 -3.07 14.51
C GLY A 243 -21.99 -3.93 13.45
N TRP A 244 -21.38 -3.32 12.44
CA TRP A 244 -20.64 -4.00 11.38
C TRP A 244 -19.14 -3.86 11.61
N ASP A 245 -18.44 -4.95 11.87
CA ASP A 245 -16.98 -4.97 12.07
C ASP A 245 -16.26 -4.88 10.71
N LEU A 246 -16.34 -3.71 10.08
CA LEU A 246 -15.76 -3.40 8.78
C LEU A 246 -14.89 -2.16 8.89
N THR A 247 -13.56 -2.35 8.87
CA THR A 247 -12.60 -1.27 8.98
C THR A 247 -11.57 -1.26 7.84
N ASN A 248 -11.75 -2.13 6.84
CA ASN A 248 -10.87 -2.21 5.69
C ASN A 248 -10.89 -0.92 4.88
N GLY A 249 -9.73 -0.48 4.43
CA GLY A 249 -9.55 0.70 3.60
C GLY A 249 -8.80 0.37 2.31
N ASN A 250 -8.36 1.41 1.61
CA ASN A 250 -7.40 1.25 0.53
C ASN A 250 -6.01 1.62 1.03
N GLU A 251 -5.17 0.62 1.16
CA GLU A 251 -3.81 0.77 1.66
C GLU A 251 -2.83 0.94 0.51
N ARG A 252 -1.76 1.70 0.74
CA ARG A 252 -0.67 1.84 -0.23
C ARG A 252 0.66 1.63 0.46
N GLY A 253 1.47 0.79 -0.18
CA GLY A 253 2.79 0.42 0.33
C GLY A 253 3.82 0.20 -0.77
N VAL A 254 5.03 -0.07 -0.30
CA VAL A 254 6.22 -0.28 -1.11
C VAL A 254 6.70 -1.72 -0.93
N PHE A 255 7.06 -2.35 -2.05
CA PHE A 255 7.53 -3.72 -2.08
C PHE A 255 8.84 -3.82 -2.87
N VAL A 256 9.60 -4.87 -2.58
CA VAL A 256 10.79 -5.28 -3.34
C VAL A 256 10.71 -6.77 -3.67
N SER A 257 11.66 -7.26 -4.47
CA SER A 257 11.81 -8.70 -4.70
C SER A 257 12.01 -9.45 -3.38
N ALA A 258 11.38 -10.62 -3.20
CA ALA A 258 11.62 -11.47 -2.04
C ALA A 258 13.07 -11.97 -1.91
N LYS A 259 13.90 -11.76 -2.94
CA LYS A 259 15.33 -12.09 -2.96
C LYS A 259 16.20 -10.96 -2.43
N THR A 260 15.63 -9.78 -2.15
CA THR A 260 16.39 -8.62 -1.63
C THR A 260 16.90 -8.94 -0.23
N PRO A 261 18.20 -8.68 0.07
CA PRO A 261 18.76 -8.94 1.37
C PRO A 261 18.03 -8.20 2.50
N PRO A 262 17.88 -8.82 3.68
CA PRO A 262 17.16 -8.19 4.80
C PRO A 262 17.72 -6.82 5.21
N GLU A 263 19.05 -6.67 5.20
CA GLU A 263 19.72 -5.41 5.52
C GLU A 263 19.39 -4.28 4.53
N THR A 264 19.16 -4.61 3.26
CA THR A 264 18.71 -3.65 2.25
C THR A 264 17.26 -3.28 2.50
N VAL A 265 16.41 -4.24 2.84
CA VAL A 265 15.01 -3.99 3.20
C VAL A 265 14.92 -3.06 4.41
N GLU A 266 15.69 -3.33 5.46
CA GLU A 266 15.75 -2.49 6.67
C GLU A 266 16.21 -1.06 6.37
N THR A 267 17.18 -0.89 5.44
CA THR A 267 17.65 0.44 5.02
C THR A 267 16.55 1.22 4.32
N ILE A 268 15.81 0.57 3.40
CA ILE A 268 14.68 1.21 2.69
C ILE A 268 13.55 1.51 3.68
N GLU A 269 13.21 0.57 4.55
CA GLU A 269 12.18 0.75 5.59
C GLU A 269 12.50 1.94 6.48
N SER A 270 13.74 2.06 6.95
CA SER A 270 14.19 3.20 7.76
C SER A 270 14.06 4.53 7.02
N ALA A 271 14.46 4.58 5.75
CA ALA A 271 14.33 5.80 4.94
C ALA A 271 12.86 6.20 4.74
N LEU A 272 11.98 5.23 4.49
CA LEU A 272 10.54 5.46 4.37
C LEU A 272 9.90 5.88 5.70
N HIS A 273 10.37 5.34 6.83
CA HIS A 273 9.90 5.73 8.16
C HIS A 273 10.28 7.19 8.49
N ASP A 274 11.53 7.59 8.21
CA ASP A 274 11.97 8.96 8.41
C ASP A 274 11.14 9.94 7.55
N ILE A 275 10.83 9.55 6.30
CA ILE A 275 9.95 10.32 5.41
C ILE A 275 8.53 10.39 5.98
N TYR A 276 7.96 9.26 6.41
CA TYR A 276 6.63 9.22 6.99
C TYR A 276 6.48 10.16 8.19
N GLN A 277 7.51 10.27 9.03
CA GLN A 277 7.53 11.15 10.21
C GLN A 277 7.87 12.61 9.87
N SER A 278 8.26 12.93 8.64
CA SER A 278 8.64 14.31 8.26
C SER A 278 7.41 15.23 8.19
N ASP A 279 7.61 16.50 8.56
CA ASP A 279 6.59 17.54 8.43
C ASP A 279 6.03 17.61 7.00
N GLN A 280 6.90 17.44 6.00
CA GLN A 280 6.52 17.47 4.58
C GLN A 280 5.51 16.38 4.23
N TYR A 281 5.70 15.16 4.74
CA TYR A 281 4.76 14.05 4.49
C TYR A 281 3.47 14.21 5.31
N GLN A 282 3.58 14.64 6.57
CA GLN A 282 2.42 14.86 7.43
C GLN A 282 1.53 15.98 6.90
N ASP A 283 2.11 17.10 6.45
CA ASP A 283 1.37 18.19 5.79
C ASP A 283 0.66 17.70 4.51
N TYR A 284 1.26 16.77 3.76
CA TYR A 284 0.60 16.14 2.62
C TYR A 284 -0.57 15.27 3.09
N ALA A 285 -0.36 14.42 4.08
CA ALA A 285 -1.38 13.49 4.59
C ALA A 285 -2.60 14.25 5.15
N GLU A 286 -2.39 15.34 5.87
CA GLU A 286 -3.47 16.21 6.37
C GLU A 286 -4.29 16.81 5.21
N ARG A 287 -3.63 17.39 4.20
CA ARG A 287 -4.30 18.04 3.06
C ARG A 287 -5.20 17.10 2.28
N VAL A 288 -4.86 15.82 2.22
CA VAL A 288 -5.62 14.82 1.46
C VAL A 288 -6.42 13.88 2.36
N HIS A 289 -6.61 14.23 3.63
CA HIS A 289 -7.40 13.47 4.61
C HIS A 289 -6.91 12.04 4.87
N LEU A 290 -5.63 11.76 4.67
CA LEU A 290 -4.99 10.49 5.01
C LEU A 290 -4.65 10.39 6.51
N ALA A 291 -4.59 11.52 7.22
CA ALA A 291 -4.26 11.57 8.66
C ALA A 291 -5.36 11.01 9.58
N TYR A 292 -6.51 10.61 9.04
CA TYR A 292 -7.59 10.01 9.83
C TYR A 292 -7.30 8.59 10.32
N ARG A 293 -6.31 7.95 9.76
CA ARG A 293 -5.86 6.61 10.15
C ARG A 293 -4.34 6.55 10.10
N ASP A 294 -3.73 5.85 11.09
CA ASP A 294 -2.30 5.58 11.03
C ASP A 294 -1.96 4.78 9.77
N GLY A 295 -1.18 5.41 8.90
CA GLY A 295 -0.73 4.81 7.63
C GLY A 295 0.45 3.86 7.80
N TRP A 296 1.24 4.00 8.87
CA TRP A 296 2.50 3.29 8.99
C TRP A 296 2.35 1.85 9.45
N LEU A 297 2.94 0.95 8.68
CA LEU A 297 3.32 -0.39 9.12
C LEU A 297 4.69 -0.73 8.52
N GLY A 298 5.63 -1.12 9.37
CA GLY A 298 6.91 -1.67 8.93
C GLY A 298 6.76 -3.05 8.29
N SER A 299 7.82 -3.53 7.66
CA SER A 299 7.85 -4.71 6.81
C SER A 299 7.14 -5.93 7.41
N ASN A 300 7.48 -6.31 8.64
CA ASN A 300 6.92 -7.50 9.29
C ASN A 300 5.42 -7.35 9.62
N ALA A 301 5.01 -6.20 10.15
CA ALA A 301 3.62 -5.92 10.49
C ALA A 301 2.76 -5.83 9.22
N TYR A 302 3.30 -5.20 8.16
CA TYR A 302 2.62 -5.11 6.89
C TYR A 302 2.45 -6.50 6.23
N ARG A 303 3.46 -7.37 6.31
CA ARG A 303 3.35 -8.77 5.87
C ARG A 303 2.19 -9.49 6.53
N GLN A 304 2.08 -9.42 7.85
CA GLN A 304 1.01 -10.08 8.61
C GLN A 304 -0.38 -9.54 8.22
N GLN A 305 -0.48 -8.22 8.01
CA GLN A 305 -1.73 -7.60 7.56
C GLN A 305 -2.13 -8.10 6.16
N LEU A 306 -1.20 -8.12 5.21
CA LEU A 306 -1.46 -8.59 3.84
C LEU A 306 -1.91 -10.05 3.79
N GLU A 307 -1.30 -10.92 4.61
CA GLU A 307 -1.69 -12.33 4.69
C GLU A 307 -3.10 -12.50 5.25
N LYS A 308 -3.45 -11.75 6.29
CA LYS A 308 -4.79 -11.72 6.87
C LYS A 308 -5.84 -11.24 5.85
N ASP A 309 -5.54 -10.15 5.14
CA ASP A 309 -6.44 -9.56 4.15
C ASP A 309 -6.63 -10.48 2.95
N LEU A 310 -5.56 -11.13 2.47
CA LEU A 310 -5.64 -12.10 1.38
C LEU A 310 -6.62 -13.23 1.71
N GLU A 311 -6.55 -13.79 2.91
CA GLU A 311 -7.46 -14.85 3.35
C GLU A 311 -8.90 -14.34 3.53
N GLN A 312 -9.08 -13.12 4.01
CA GLN A 312 -10.40 -12.49 4.12
C GLN A 312 -11.04 -12.29 2.74
N TYR A 313 -10.28 -11.73 1.78
CA TYR A 313 -10.79 -11.44 0.44
C TYR A 313 -11.10 -12.74 -0.36
N LYS A 314 -10.30 -13.79 -0.20
CA LYS A 314 -10.63 -15.11 -0.76
C LYS A 314 -12.00 -15.60 -0.27
N ARG A 315 -12.24 -15.55 1.05
CA ARG A 315 -13.54 -15.95 1.62
C ARG A 315 -14.71 -15.12 1.08
N LEU A 316 -14.55 -13.80 0.95
CA LEU A 316 -15.60 -12.92 0.41
C LEU A 316 -15.91 -13.24 -1.06
N LEU A 317 -14.91 -13.64 -1.84
CA LEU A 317 -15.09 -13.99 -3.25
C LEU A 317 -15.71 -15.39 -3.44
N GLU A 318 -15.47 -16.34 -2.53
CA GLU A 318 -16.07 -17.67 -2.56
C GLU A 318 -17.58 -17.68 -2.24
N GLN A 319 -18.10 -16.62 -1.61
CA GLN A 319 -19.50 -16.46 -1.21
C GLN A 319 -20.38 -15.78 -2.29
N GLN A 320 -19.83 -15.52 -3.49
CA GLN A 320 -20.57 -14.91 -4.61
C GLN A 320 -21.34 -16.01 -5.44
#